data_300ad086b0e52cf346c3606795b2ce7f
#
_entry.id   300ad086b0e52cf346c3606795b2ce7f
#
_cell.length_a   1.000
_cell.length_b   1.000
_cell.length_c   1.000
_cell.angle_alpha   90.00
_cell.angle_beta   90.00
_cell.angle_gamma   90.00
#
_symmetry.space_group_name_H-M   'P 1'
#
loop_
_entity.id
_entity.type
_entity.pdbx_description
1 polymer ?
#
loop_
_entity_poly.entity_id
_entity_poly.type
_entity_poly.pdbx_seq_one_letter_code
_entity_poly.pdbx_strand_id
1 'polypeptide(L)'
;ITPFSIDVDYPLMEGPHAASINGEVRATVKDLLTKFLDSALHNSAYLAEVGLPYKAPFRLTGGVTLANERLYSVELPLWYYVPTAAHGDNAVRNFTFDLETGKRVLLADLFLPDSDWTTTLEASLEVALRDSKTAGTIQHLCTLGSGPWEYEDSVYADTFNVTEDALRIYHWLAPNACRVEPFDIPYTELLDVLDPDGPLQPCEMSQGAALVATCGSDIS
;
A
#
# COMPACT_ATOMS: atom_id res chain seq x y z
N ILE A 1 1.84 33.99 8.37
CA ILE A 1 2.55 32.72 8.09
C ILE A 1 1.48 31.66 8.10
N THR A 2 1.31 30.98 6.97
CA THR A 2 0.36 29.86 6.86
C THR A 2 0.92 28.71 7.71
N PRO A 3 0.18 28.23 8.71
CA PRO A 3 0.69 27.17 9.59
C PRO A 3 0.71 25.80 8.92
N PHE A 4 0.06 25.66 7.75
CA PHE A 4 -0.05 24.41 7.01
C PHE A 4 0.83 24.45 5.77
N SER A 5 1.48 23.33 5.49
CA SER A 5 2.18 23.06 4.23
C SER A 5 1.59 21.77 3.66
N ILE A 6 0.86 21.88 2.57
CA ILE A 6 0.16 20.76 1.93
C ILE A 6 0.81 20.53 0.57
N ASP A 7 1.35 19.34 0.40
CA ASP A 7 1.98 18.86 -0.84
C ASP A 7 1.32 17.53 -1.21
N VAL A 8 0.56 17.53 -2.31
CA VAL A 8 -0.24 16.37 -2.75
C VAL A 8 -0.03 16.16 -4.23
N ASP A 9 0.59 15.04 -4.55
CA ASP A 9 0.81 14.57 -5.92
C ASP A 9 0.47 13.09 -6.00
N TYR A 10 -0.34 12.69 -6.99
CA TYR A 10 -0.71 11.29 -7.20
C TYR A 10 -1.16 11.04 -8.63
N PRO A 11 -0.92 9.83 -9.16
CA PRO A 11 -1.26 9.48 -10.52
C PRO A 11 -2.77 9.39 -10.71
N LEU A 12 -3.23 9.73 -11.89
CA LEU A 12 -4.59 9.52 -12.36
C LEU A 12 -4.54 8.61 -13.59
N MET A 13 -5.44 7.63 -13.61
CA MET A 13 -5.60 6.72 -14.74
C MET A 13 -6.33 7.41 -15.90
N GLU A 14 -5.99 7.02 -17.12
CA GLU A 14 -6.72 7.37 -18.34
C GLU A 14 -7.34 6.11 -18.96
N GLY A 15 -8.41 6.27 -19.70
CA GLY A 15 -9.07 5.17 -20.42
C GLY A 15 -10.39 4.68 -19.79
N PRO A 16 -10.79 3.45 -20.11
CA PRO A 16 -12.02 2.87 -19.56
C PRO A 16 -12.01 2.87 -18.02
N HIS A 17 -13.16 3.10 -17.41
CA HIS A 17 -13.33 3.17 -15.95
C HIS A 17 -12.55 4.28 -15.21
N ALA A 18 -11.78 5.13 -15.93
CA ALA A 18 -10.99 6.20 -15.32
C ALA A 18 -11.80 7.10 -14.37
N ALA A 19 -13.05 7.41 -14.72
CA ALA A 19 -13.91 8.26 -13.88
C ALA A 19 -14.20 7.59 -12.52
N SER A 20 -14.49 6.31 -12.49
CA SER A 20 -14.75 5.54 -11.26
C SER A 20 -13.47 5.38 -10.43
N ILE A 21 -12.41 4.89 -11.04
CA ILE A 21 -11.12 4.63 -10.39
C ILE A 21 -10.54 5.91 -9.80
N ASN A 22 -10.43 6.95 -10.62
CA ASN A 22 -9.93 8.26 -10.15
C ASN A 22 -10.87 8.91 -9.13
N GLY A 23 -12.17 8.61 -9.19
CA GLY A 23 -13.16 9.06 -8.20
C GLY A 23 -12.86 8.49 -6.82
N GLU A 24 -12.57 7.20 -6.74
CA GLU A 24 -12.23 6.51 -5.48
C GLU A 24 -10.91 7.00 -4.90
N VAL A 25 -9.86 7.09 -5.72
CA VAL A 25 -8.55 7.63 -5.31
C VAL A 25 -8.69 9.06 -4.78
N ARG A 26 -9.40 9.95 -5.51
CA ARG A 26 -9.65 11.32 -5.07
C ARG A 26 -10.46 11.40 -3.78
N ALA A 27 -11.45 10.55 -3.61
CA ALA A 27 -12.26 10.51 -2.39
C ALA A 27 -11.40 10.15 -1.18
N THR A 28 -10.52 9.18 -1.31
CA THR A 28 -9.57 8.79 -0.25
C THR A 28 -8.59 9.92 0.07
N VAL A 29 -7.97 10.53 -0.94
CA VAL A 29 -7.04 11.66 -0.72
C VAL A 29 -7.75 12.82 -0.03
N LYS A 30 -8.99 13.13 -0.42
CA LYS A 30 -9.80 14.17 0.21
C LYS A 30 -10.13 13.84 1.67
N ASP A 31 -10.49 12.59 1.98
CA ASP A 31 -10.78 12.14 3.35
C ASP A 31 -9.54 12.26 4.25
N LEU A 32 -8.38 11.78 3.77
CA LEU A 32 -7.11 11.88 4.48
C LEU A 32 -6.74 13.34 4.78
N LEU A 33 -6.86 14.21 3.78
CA LEU A 33 -6.57 15.63 3.94
C LEU A 33 -7.55 16.31 4.90
N THR A 34 -8.83 15.95 4.85
CA THR A 34 -9.85 16.49 5.77
C THR A 34 -9.53 16.09 7.21
N LYS A 35 -9.27 14.81 7.48
CA LYS A 35 -8.92 14.30 8.81
C LYS A 35 -7.65 14.96 9.36
N PHE A 36 -6.64 15.15 8.50
CA PHE A 36 -5.43 15.89 8.87
C PHE A 36 -5.75 17.33 9.26
N LEU A 37 -6.50 18.05 8.42
CA LEU A 37 -6.83 19.46 8.66
C LEU A 37 -7.64 19.63 9.95
N ASP A 38 -8.62 18.79 10.20
CA ASP A 38 -9.44 18.82 11.42
C ASP A 38 -8.56 18.64 12.67
N SER A 39 -7.66 17.65 12.65
CA SER A 39 -6.74 17.40 13.76
C SER A 39 -5.74 18.56 13.94
N ALA A 40 -5.18 19.05 12.85
CA ALA A 40 -4.18 20.11 12.88
C ALA A 40 -4.80 21.46 13.31
N LEU A 41 -6.03 21.77 12.89
CA LEU A 41 -6.76 22.97 13.31
C LEU A 41 -7.10 22.93 14.81
N HIS A 42 -7.59 21.78 15.29
CA HIS A 42 -7.89 21.61 16.72
C HIS A 42 -6.67 21.87 17.58
N ASN A 43 -5.53 21.26 17.25
CA ASN A 43 -4.29 21.41 18.02
C ASN A 43 -3.63 22.79 17.84
N SER A 44 -3.79 23.42 16.66
CA SER A 44 -3.25 24.75 16.41
C SER A 44 -3.94 25.85 17.21
N ALA A 45 -5.23 25.69 17.49
CA ALA A 45 -5.96 26.64 18.34
C ALA A 45 -5.38 26.68 19.75
N TYR A 46 -5.08 25.53 20.33
CA TYR A 46 -4.40 25.43 21.63
C TYR A 46 -3.02 26.08 21.62
N LEU A 47 -2.19 25.80 20.61
CA LEU A 47 -0.84 26.38 20.51
C LEU A 47 -0.88 27.89 20.32
N ALA A 48 -1.85 28.41 19.58
CA ALA A 48 -2.06 29.86 19.43
C ALA A 48 -2.42 30.53 20.75
N GLU A 49 -3.27 29.87 21.57
CA GLU A 49 -3.66 30.37 22.90
C GLU A 49 -2.45 30.47 23.84
N VAL A 50 -1.53 29.51 23.79
CA VAL A 50 -0.31 29.52 24.61
C VAL A 50 0.87 30.26 23.96
N GLY A 51 0.66 30.89 22.80
CA GLY A 51 1.67 31.71 22.10
C GLY A 51 2.84 30.94 21.48
N LEU A 52 2.68 29.64 21.22
CA LEU A 52 3.73 28.81 20.63
C LEU A 52 3.61 28.77 19.10
N PRO A 53 4.76 28.90 18.38
CA PRO A 53 4.77 28.73 16.92
C PRO A 53 4.53 27.27 16.56
N TYR A 54 3.81 27.04 15.46
CA TYR A 54 3.59 25.68 14.95
C TYR A 54 3.66 25.63 13.42
N LYS A 55 3.96 24.42 12.93
CA LYS A 55 3.84 24.04 11.52
C LYS A 55 3.19 22.67 11.46
N ALA A 56 2.31 22.49 10.50
CA ALA A 56 1.59 21.24 10.24
C ALA A 56 1.79 20.86 8.76
N PRO A 57 2.87 20.18 8.42
CA PRO A 57 3.07 19.65 7.06
C PRO A 57 2.24 18.39 6.83
N PHE A 58 1.73 18.28 5.61
CA PHE A 58 1.12 17.11 5.03
C PHE A 58 1.72 16.87 3.65
N ARG A 59 2.27 15.70 3.43
CA ARG A 59 2.81 15.28 2.14
C ARG A 59 2.24 13.93 1.75
N LEU A 60 1.69 13.86 0.55
CA LEU A 60 1.25 12.63 -0.10
C LEU A 60 1.85 12.62 -1.50
N THR A 61 2.64 11.59 -1.80
CA THR A 61 3.26 11.45 -3.12
C THR A 61 2.95 10.06 -3.63
N GLY A 62 1.99 9.96 -4.55
CA GLY A 62 1.54 8.67 -5.10
C GLY A 62 2.42 8.16 -6.23
N GLY A 63 2.42 6.84 -6.42
CA GLY A 63 3.09 6.15 -7.50
C GLY A 63 2.26 5.02 -8.09
N VAL A 64 2.49 4.70 -9.35
CA VAL A 64 1.95 3.51 -10.01
C VAL A 64 2.91 2.36 -9.78
N THR A 65 2.43 1.26 -9.23
CA THR A 65 3.24 0.04 -9.01
C THR A 65 3.08 -0.97 -10.14
N LEU A 66 1.90 -0.97 -10.78
CA LEU A 66 1.61 -1.74 -11.98
C LEU A 66 0.57 -1.01 -12.83
N ALA A 67 0.80 -0.96 -14.14
CA ALA A 67 -0.20 -0.58 -15.13
C ALA A 67 -0.05 -1.46 -16.36
N ASN A 68 -1.00 -2.36 -16.59
CA ASN A 68 -1.06 -3.21 -17.77
C ASN A 68 -2.50 -3.24 -18.33
N GLU A 69 -2.79 -4.11 -19.27
CA GLU A 69 -4.12 -4.20 -19.89
C GLU A 69 -5.23 -4.65 -18.91
N ARG A 70 -4.86 -5.31 -17.82
CA ARG A 70 -5.80 -5.93 -16.88
C ARG A 70 -5.85 -5.25 -15.53
N LEU A 71 -4.72 -4.81 -15.00
CA LEU A 71 -4.62 -4.27 -13.67
C LEU A 71 -4.01 -2.87 -13.64
N TYR A 72 -4.52 -2.05 -12.75
CA TYR A 72 -3.94 -0.77 -12.38
C TYR A 72 -3.75 -0.72 -10.87
N SER A 73 -2.50 -0.62 -10.43
CA SER A 73 -2.14 -0.62 -9.02
C SER A 73 -1.40 0.65 -8.65
N VAL A 74 -1.83 1.30 -7.56
CA VAL A 74 -1.34 2.61 -7.10
C VAL A 74 -1.08 2.57 -5.62
N GLU A 75 0.07 3.11 -5.22
CA GLU A 75 0.40 3.39 -3.83
C GLU A 75 0.33 4.90 -3.54
N LEU A 76 -0.16 5.24 -2.36
CA LEU A 76 -0.25 6.61 -1.86
C LEU A 76 0.44 6.70 -0.50
N PRO A 77 1.78 6.70 -0.45
CA PRO A 77 2.49 6.98 0.79
C PRO A 77 2.22 8.41 1.23
N LEU A 78 1.97 8.57 2.52
CA LEU A 78 1.76 9.87 3.11
C LEU A 78 2.58 10.02 4.38
N TRP A 79 3.04 11.24 4.61
CA TRP A 79 3.66 11.68 5.85
C TRP A 79 3.01 12.98 6.31
N TYR A 80 2.69 13.06 7.59
CA TYR A 80 2.14 14.27 8.16
C TYR A 80 2.60 14.48 9.61
N TYR A 81 2.51 15.72 10.05
CA TYR A 81 2.77 16.07 11.44
C TYR A 81 1.63 16.93 11.96
N VAL A 82 1.00 16.46 13.03
CA VAL A 82 -0.01 17.21 13.76
C VAL A 82 0.69 17.93 14.93
N PRO A 83 0.52 19.25 15.08
CA PRO A 83 1.09 19.97 16.19
C PRO A 83 0.70 19.34 17.54
N THR A 84 1.63 19.30 18.48
CA THR A 84 1.56 18.59 19.78
C THR A 84 1.85 17.09 19.75
N ALA A 85 1.88 16.44 18.57
CA ALA A 85 2.38 15.07 18.49
C ALA A 85 3.89 15.02 18.77
N ALA A 86 4.35 13.91 19.34
CA ALA A 86 5.78 13.72 19.65
C ALA A 86 6.65 13.59 18.39
N HIS A 87 6.08 13.11 17.28
CA HIS A 87 6.74 12.91 15.98
C HIS A 87 5.73 12.96 14.85
N GLY A 88 6.23 13.03 13.61
CA GLY A 88 5.40 12.85 12.42
C GLY A 88 4.92 11.41 12.30
N ASP A 89 3.84 11.24 11.57
CA ASP A 89 3.23 9.95 11.29
C ASP A 89 3.38 9.59 9.82
N ASN A 90 3.46 8.29 9.54
CA ASN A 90 3.52 7.74 8.19
C ASN A 90 2.35 6.78 8.01
N ALA A 91 1.76 6.81 6.85
CA ALA A 91 0.77 5.84 6.43
C ALA A 91 0.91 5.58 4.92
N VAL A 92 0.26 4.57 4.45
CA VAL A 92 0.12 4.28 3.03
C VAL A 92 -1.34 3.92 2.74
N ARG A 93 -1.82 4.27 1.55
CA ARG A 93 -3.07 3.77 1.00
C ARG A 93 -2.77 3.14 -0.34
N ASN A 94 -3.29 1.96 -0.53
CA ASN A 94 -3.01 1.15 -1.71
C ASN A 94 -4.30 0.82 -2.43
N PHE A 95 -4.24 0.79 -3.74
CA PHE A 95 -5.37 0.43 -4.58
C PHE A 95 -4.87 -0.48 -5.69
N THR A 96 -5.61 -1.54 -5.93
CA THR A 96 -5.47 -2.36 -7.12
C THR A 96 -6.85 -2.48 -7.76
N PHE A 97 -6.94 -2.18 -9.04
CA PHE A 97 -8.19 -2.21 -9.80
C PHE A 97 -8.06 -3.19 -10.95
N ASP A 98 -9.11 -3.97 -11.16
CA ASP A 98 -9.34 -4.74 -12.37
C ASP A 98 -9.87 -3.81 -13.46
N LEU A 99 -9.18 -3.71 -14.58
CA LEU A 99 -9.52 -2.79 -15.66
C LEU A 99 -10.63 -3.31 -16.59
N GLU A 100 -10.97 -4.59 -16.51
CA GLU A 100 -12.12 -5.14 -17.24
C GLU A 100 -13.43 -4.70 -16.56
N THR A 101 -13.46 -4.74 -15.25
CA THR A 101 -14.67 -4.46 -14.46
C THR A 101 -14.69 -3.05 -13.87
N GLY A 102 -13.56 -2.38 -13.77
CA GLY A 102 -13.38 -1.10 -13.07
C GLY A 102 -13.52 -1.21 -11.55
N LYS A 103 -13.51 -2.42 -11.00
CA LYS A 103 -13.69 -2.68 -9.58
C LYS A 103 -12.34 -2.81 -8.86
N ARG A 104 -12.38 -2.50 -7.58
CA ARG A 104 -11.26 -2.75 -6.69
C ARG A 104 -11.06 -4.26 -6.51
N VAL A 105 -9.80 -4.68 -6.55
CA VAL A 105 -9.35 -6.02 -6.20
C VAL A 105 -8.99 -6.02 -4.72
N LEU A 106 -9.54 -6.96 -3.96
CA LEU A 106 -9.18 -7.20 -2.57
C LEU A 106 -8.04 -8.22 -2.51
N LEU A 107 -7.28 -8.21 -1.42
CA LEU A 107 -6.16 -9.15 -1.23
C LEU A 107 -6.63 -10.60 -1.35
N ALA A 108 -7.78 -10.94 -0.76
CA ALA A 108 -8.35 -12.27 -0.82
C ALA A 108 -8.75 -12.72 -2.25
N ASP A 109 -9.08 -11.77 -3.15
CA ASP A 109 -9.45 -12.06 -4.53
C ASP A 109 -8.28 -12.60 -5.36
N LEU A 110 -7.06 -12.50 -4.85
CA LEU A 110 -5.85 -13.00 -5.51
C LEU A 110 -5.62 -14.50 -5.29
N PHE A 111 -6.31 -15.09 -4.31
CA PHE A 111 -6.02 -16.43 -3.82
C PHE A 111 -7.17 -17.41 -4.05
N LEU A 112 -6.84 -18.68 -4.14
CA LEU A 112 -7.83 -19.76 -4.17
C LEU A 112 -8.71 -19.68 -2.93
N PRO A 113 -10.06 -19.72 -3.07
CA PRO A 113 -11.00 -19.48 -1.96
C PRO A 113 -10.82 -20.41 -0.74
N ASP A 114 -10.39 -21.65 -0.97
CA ASP A 114 -10.24 -22.67 0.08
C ASP A 114 -8.77 -22.91 0.44
N SER A 115 -7.84 -22.06 -0.01
CA SER A 115 -6.41 -22.19 0.32
C SER A 115 -6.07 -21.55 1.66
N ASP A 116 -5.02 -22.04 2.30
CA ASP A 116 -4.45 -21.42 3.50
C ASP A 116 -3.43 -20.32 3.11
N TRP A 117 -3.89 -19.38 2.27
CA TRP A 117 -3.05 -18.31 1.75
C TRP A 117 -2.51 -17.38 2.86
N THR A 118 -3.27 -17.21 3.94
CA THR A 118 -2.85 -16.34 5.06
C THR A 118 -1.60 -16.88 5.73
N THR A 119 -1.57 -18.17 6.06
CA THR A 119 -0.39 -18.82 6.65
C THR A 119 0.81 -18.79 5.69
N THR A 120 0.56 -19.03 4.38
CA THR A 120 1.61 -18.96 3.37
C THR A 120 2.21 -17.56 3.28
N LEU A 121 1.36 -16.55 3.24
CA LEU A 121 1.79 -15.15 3.16
C LEU A 121 2.53 -14.69 4.42
N GLU A 122 2.07 -15.08 5.61
CA GLU A 122 2.78 -14.82 6.88
C GLU A 122 4.17 -15.42 6.89
N ALA A 123 4.30 -16.68 6.46
CA ALA A 123 5.60 -17.34 6.39
C ALA A 123 6.57 -16.60 5.45
N SER A 124 6.11 -16.17 4.27
CA SER A 124 6.91 -15.37 3.33
C SER A 124 7.29 -14.01 3.90
N LEU A 125 6.36 -13.33 4.60
CA LEU A 125 6.65 -12.07 5.28
C LEU A 125 7.71 -12.21 6.38
N GLU A 126 7.69 -13.30 7.16
CA GLU A 126 8.71 -13.56 8.16
C GLU A 126 10.10 -13.78 7.55
N VAL A 127 10.17 -14.45 6.40
CA VAL A 127 11.41 -14.60 5.64
C VAL A 127 11.90 -13.24 5.17
N ALA A 128 11.06 -12.46 4.51
CA ALA A 128 11.39 -11.14 4.00
C ALA A 128 11.85 -10.17 5.11
N LEU A 129 11.20 -10.20 6.29
CA LEU A 129 11.61 -9.41 7.44
C LEU A 129 12.98 -9.82 7.95
N ARG A 130 13.24 -11.14 8.06
CA ARG A 130 14.54 -11.67 8.50
C ARG A 130 15.65 -11.23 7.54
N ASP A 131 15.42 -11.31 6.23
CA ASP A 131 16.39 -10.94 5.23
C ASP A 131 16.66 -9.43 5.23
N SER A 132 15.61 -8.61 5.39
CA SER A 132 15.73 -7.17 5.56
C SER A 132 16.52 -6.78 6.82
N LYS A 133 16.38 -7.50 7.93
CA LYS A 133 17.20 -7.31 9.14
C LYS A 133 18.66 -7.68 8.88
N THR A 134 18.89 -8.76 8.16
CA THR A 134 20.25 -9.23 7.82
C THR A 134 20.94 -8.23 6.89
N ALA A 135 20.21 -7.65 5.95
CA ALA A 135 20.69 -6.58 5.07
C ALA A 135 20.86 -5.22 5.77
N GLY A 136 20.36 -5.08 7.01
CA GLY A 136 20.42 -3.84 7.78
C GLY A 136 19.45 -2.76 7.35
N THR A 137 18.47 -3.09 6.51
CA THR A 137 17.42 -2.16 6.05
C THR A 137 16.36 -1.94 7.12
N ILE A 138 16.14 -2.93 7.98
CA ILE A 138 15.21 -2.87 9.11
C ILE A 138 15.97 -3.14 10.41
N GLN A 139 15.59 -2.46 11.49
CA GLN A 139 16.19 -2.64 12.80
C GLN A 139 15.93 -4.06 13.34
N HIS A 140 16.92 -4.66 13.99
CA HIS A 140 16.81 -6.01 14.57
C HIS A 140 15.68 -6.16 15.60
N LEU A 141 15.26 -5.06 16.23
CA LEU A 141 14.16 -5.03 17.20
C LEU A 141 12.77 -5.11 16.58
N CYS A 142 12.65 -4.87 15.27
CA CYS A 142 11.36 -4.88 14.60
C CYS A 142 10.84 -6.30 14.44
N THR A 143 9.57 -6.49 14.70
CA THR A 143 8.84 -7.74 14.48
C THR A 143 7.57 -7.45 13.70
N LEU A 144 7.01 -8.44 13.02
CA LEU A 144 5.67 -8.31 12.45
C LEU A 144 4.70 -8.01 13.60
N GLY A 145 3.84 -7.03 13.40
CA GLY A 145 2.69 -6.80 14.28
C GLY A 145 1.65 -7.90 14.11
N SER A 146 0.56 -7.86 14.87
CA SER A 146 -0.60 -8.72 14.63
C SER A 146 -1.10 -8.49 13.19
N GLY A 147 -1.38 -9.58 12.48
CA GLY A 147 -1.62 -9.59 11.04
C GLY A 147 -2.69 -8.62 10.56
N PRO A 148 -2.51 -8.01 9.39
CA PRO A 148 -3.48 -7.08 8.81
C PRO A 148 -4.81 -7.74 8.43
N TRP A 149 -4.85 -9.06 8.29
CA TRP A 149 -6.00 -9.85 7.87
C TRP A 149 -6.97 -10.22 8.99
N GLU A 150 -6.62 -9.99 10.25
CA GLU A 150 -7.52 -10.22 11.39
C GLU A 150 -8.60 -9.15 11.56
N TYR A 151 -8.59 -8.10 10.74
CA TYR A 151 -9.48 -6.96 10.86
C TYR A 151 -10.30 -6.79 9.58
N GLU A 152 -11.43 -7.51 9.46
CA GLU A 152 -12.35 -7.41 8.33
C GLU A 152 -12.89 -5.99 8.06
N ASP A 153 -12.90 -5.11 9.07
CA ASP A 153 -13.37 -3.71 8.97
C ASP A 153 -12.25 -2.66 9.01
N SER A 154 -10.99 -3.06 8.89
CA SER A 154 -9.91 -2.15 9.24
C SER A 154 -9.34 -1.40 8.05
N VAL A 155 -8.73 -0.28 8.39
CA VAL A 155 -7.81 0.56 7.63
C VAL A 155 -6.73 -0.23 6.85
N TYR A 156 -6.62 -1.53 7.07
CA TYR A 156 -5.64 -2.47 6.53
C TYR A 156 -6.12 -3.28 5.31
N ALA A 157 -7.38 -3.17 4.91
CA ALA A 157 -7.86 -3.77 3.64
C ALA A 157 -7.06 -3.26 2.42
N ASP A 158 -6.29 -2.17 2.61
CA ASP A 158 -5.52 -1.47 1.59
C ASP A 158 -4.02 -1.68 1.75
N THR A 159 -3.58 -2.86 2.21
CA THR A 159 -2.18 -3.08 2.58
C THR A 159 -1.34 -3.71 1.49
N PHE A 160 -1.84 -3.83 0.29
CA PHE A 160 -1.08 -4.45 -0.80
C PHE A 160 -1.14 -3.65 -2.10
N ASN A 161 -0.10 -3.84 -2.89
CA ASN A 161 -0.06 -3.52 -4.30
C ASN A 161 0.43 -4.74 -5.08
N VAL A 162 0.17 -4.75 -6.37
CA VAL A 162 0.78 -5.69 -7.30
C VAL A 162 1.88 -4.98 -8.09
N THR A 163 2.95 -5.71 -8.37
CA THR A 163 4.05 -5.33 -9.27
C THR A 163 4.15 -6.34 -10.40
N GLU A 164 5.12 -6.22 -11.29
CA GLU A 164 5.30 -7.18 -12.39
C GLU A 164 5.64 -8.59 -11.91
N ASP A 165 6.36 -8.73 -10.80
CA ASP A 165 6.96 -9.99 -10.35
C ASP A 165 6.63 -10.37 -8.90
N ALA A 166 5.98 -9.48 -8.15
CA ALA A 166 5.74 -9.66 -6.73
C ALA A 166 4.41 -9.07 -6.26
N LEU A 167 3.91 -9.67 -5.19
CA LEU A 167 2.91 -9.09 -4.33
C LEU A 167 3.61 -8.20 -3.30
N ARG A 168 3.37 -6.90 -3.34
CA ARG A 168 3.91 -5.94 -2.38
C ARG A 168 2.96 -5.79 -1.22
N ILE A 169 3.39 -6.21 -0.03
CA ILE A 169 2.61 -6.13 1.21
C ILE A 169 3.20 -5.04 2.10
N TYR A 170 2.35 -4.15 2.56
CA TYR A 170 2.69 -3.13 3.56
C TYR A 170 2.28 -3.63 4.93
N HIS A 171 3.26 -3.99 5.74
CA HIS A 171 3.00 -4.53 7.05
C HIS A 171 3.47 -3.58 8.14
N TRP A 172 2.63 -3.42 9.16
CA TRP A 172 3.02 -2.67 10.34
C TRP A 172 4.01 -3.48 11.19
N LEU A 173 5.13 -2.87 11.52
CA LEU A 173 6.16 -3.48 12.35
C LEU A 173 6.07 -2.97 13.79
N ALA A 174 6.18 -3.86 14.76
CA ALA A 174 6.26 -3.54 16.17
C ALA A 174 7.74 -3.45 16.63
N PRO A 175 8.11 -2.59 17.55
CA PRO A 175 7.30 -1.52 18.18
C PRO A 175 7.03 -0.34 17.23
N ASN A 176 6.22 0.62 17.65
CA ASN A 176 5.82 1.80 16.84
C ASN A 176 7.00 2.62 16.28
N ALA A 177 8.22 2.43 16.76
CA ALA A 177 9.42 3.01 16.17
C ALA A 177 9.81 2.35 14.83
N CYS A 178 9.30 1.16 14.56
CA CYS A 178 9.42 0.47 13.30
C CYS A 178 8.26 0.93 12.40
N ARG A 179 8.57 1.36 11.20
CA ARG A 179 7.58 1.93 10.29
C ARG A 179 6.72 0.85 9.65
N VAL A 180 5.69 1.27 8.90
CA VAL A 180 5.09 0.44 7.86
C VAL A 180 6.12 0.29 6.75
N GLU A 181 6.54 -0.93 6.49
CA GLU A 181 7.53 -1.23 5.45
C GLU A 181 6.89 -2.09 4.37
N PRO A 182 7.20 -1.84 3.09
CA PRO A 182 6.81 -2.75 2.02
C PRO A 182 7.70 -3.98 1.98
N PHE A 183 7.08 -5.14 1.79
CA PHE A 183 7.74 -6.40 1.51
C PHE A 183 7.28 -6.93 0.17
N ASP A 184 8.20 -7.12 -0.75
CA ASP A 184 7.91 -7.72 -2.05
C ASP A 184 8.04 -9.23 -1.93
N ILE A 185 6.91 -9.94 -2.03
CA ILE A 185 6.82 -11.39 -2.01
C ILE A 185 6.71 -11.88 -3.45
N PRO A 186 7.74 -12.55 -3.98
CA PRO A 186 7.72 -13.05 -5.35
C PRO A 186 6.51 -13.95 -5.60
N TYR A 187 5.83 -13.83 -6.73
CA TYR A 187 4.71 -14.70 -7.07
C TYR A 187 5.08 -16.18 -7.07
N THR A 188 6.35 -16.49 -7.34
CA THR A 188 6.87 -17.87 -7.28
C THR A 188 6.78 -18.52 -5.90
N GLU A 189 6.70 -17.74 -4.82
CA GLU A 189 6.49 -18.24 -3.46
C GLU A 189 5.02 -18.47 -3.13
N LEU A 190 4.10 -17.97 -3.94
CA LEU A 190 2.66 -17.99 -3.70
C LEU A 190 1.91 -18.90 -4.69
N LEU A 191 2.59 -19.55 -5.62
CA LEU A 191 1.96 -20.31 -6.73
C LEU A 191 0.92 -21.34 -6.29
N ASP A 192 1.16 -22.01 -5.15
CA ASP A 192 0.29 -23.06 -4.63
C ASP A 192 -1.04 -22.52 -4.07
N VAL A 193 -1.10 -21.22 -3.80
CA VAL A 193 -2.28 -20.57 -3.19
C VAL A 193 -2.89 -19.47 -4.07
N LEU A 194 -2.18 -18.98 -5.10
CA LEU A 194 -2.73 -18.00 -6.04
C LEU A 194 -3.85 -18.63 -6.90
N ASP A 195 -4.90 -17.85 -7.12
CA ASP A 195 -5.97 -18.26 -8.04
C ASP A 195 -5.49 -18.09 -9.49
N PRO A 196 -5.33 -19.19 -10.25
CA PRO A 196 -4.91 -19.13 -11.64
C PRO A 196 -5.94 -18.45 -12.56
N ASP A 197 -7.21 -18.41 -12.17
CA ASP A 197 -8.29 -17.74 -12.87
C ASP A 197 -8.59 -16.34 -12.28
N GLY A 198 -7.87 -15.97 -11.26
CA GLY A 198 -8.00 -14.72 -10.50
C GLY A 198 -7.47 -13.48 -11.25
N PRO A 199 -7.50 -12.31 -10.61
CA PRO A 199 -7.09 -11.05 -11.23
C PRO A 199 -5.64 -11.03 -11.70
N LEU A 200 -4.74 -11.72 -11.00
CA LEU A 200 -3.32 -11.75 -11.37
C LEU A 200 -3.05 -12.58 -12.61
N GLN A 201 -3.94 -13.48 -13.04
CA GLN A 201 -3.71 -14.47 -14.09
C GLN A 201 -2.25 -14.54 -14.52
N PRO A 202 -1.46 -15.53 -14.12
CA PRO A 202 -0.04 -15.54 -14.44
C PRO A 202 0.11 -15.36 -15.95
N CYS A 203 0.83 -14.32 -16.34
CA CYS A 203 1.29 -14.19 -17.72
C CYS A 203 1.95 -15.52 -18.05
N GLU A 204 1.50 -16.20 -19.11
CA GLU A 204 1.79 -17.57 -19.51
C GLU A 204 3.05 -18.16 -18.85
N MET A 205 2.87 -18.95 -17.80
CA MET A 205 3.97 -19.77 -17.29
C MET A 205 4.24 -20.85 -18.31
N SER A 206 5.13 -20.60 -19.25
CA SER A 206 5.58 -21.61 -20.19
C SER A 206 6.21 -22.75 -19.40
N GLN A 207 5.55 -23.88 -19.39
CA GLN A 207 6.08 -25.12 -18.84
C GLN A 207 7.32 -25.52 -19.65
N GLY A 208 8.51 -25.27 -19.10
CA GLY A 208 9.73 -25.82 -19.62
C GLY A 208 10.88 -24.82 -19.72
N ALA A 209 11.81 -24.94 -18.79
CA ALA A 209 13.08 -24.23 -18.65
C ALA A 209 13.02 -22.87 -17.94
N ALA A 210 13.56 -22.85 -16.70
CA ALA A 210 13.88 -21.69 -15.89
C ALA A 210 12.75 -20.63 -15.83
N LEU A 211 11.99 -20.66 -14.75
CA LEU A 211 10.93 -19.70 -14.41
C LEU A 211 11.46 -18.26 -14.50
N VAL A 212 11.23 -17.62 -15.63
CA VAL A 212 11.31 -16.17 -15.77
C VAL A 212 9.90 -15.74 -16.14
N ALA A 213 9.18 -15.17 -15.19
CA ALA A 213 7.91 -14.51 -15.45
C ALA A 213 8.22 -13.22 -16.22
N THR A 214 8.06 -13.23 -17.53
CA THR A 214 8.07 -12.03 -18.35
C THR A 214 6.65 -11.72 -18.75
N CYS A 215 6.03 -10.75 -18.10
CA CYS A 215 4.85 -10.08 -18.64
C CYS A 215 5.33 -9.24 -19.82
N GLY A 216 5.03 -9.67 -21.05
CA GLY A 216 5.54 -9.05 -22.24
C GLY A 216 5.08 -7.61 -22.41
N SER A 217 6.04 -6.70 -22.49
CA SER A 217 5.90 -5.38 -23.08
C SER A 217 6.03 -5.50 -24.60
N ASP A 218 4.97 -5.90 -25.27
CA ASP A 218 4.86 -5.68 -26.72
C ASP A 218 3.97 -4.47 -26.95
N ILE A 219 4.57 -3.29 -26.85
CA ILE A 219 4.04 -2.07 -27.45
C ILE A 219 4.88 -1.81 -28.68
N SER A 220 4.36 -2.17 -29.82
CA SER A 220 4.82 -1.71 -31.14
C SER A 220 3.86 -0.66 -31.71
#